data_9dea9905c4eed3dc225c18d1bccccb72
#
_entry.id   9dea9905c4eed3dc225c18d1bccccb72
#
_cell.length_a   1.000
_cell.length_b   1.000
_cell.length_c   1.000
_cell.angle_alpha   90.00
_cell.angle_beta   90.00
_cell.angle_gamma   90.00
#
_symmetry.space_group_name_H-M   'P 1'
#
loop_
_entity.id
_entity.type
_entity.pdbx_description
1 polymer ?
#
loop_
_entity_poly.entity_id
_entity_poly.type
_entity_poly.pdbx_seq_one_letter_code
_entity_poly.pdbx_strand_id
1 'polypeptide(L)'
;KIYNEKGELIKKGWNFGPLPVVGYNSDLGFQYGACVDIFNYGDGSRYPKFDYKMNLEVSAYTKGSLNLRFYGDFYNLLPNSRLFVDAGYFTDKRFEFYGFNGYASPLYDDIYVLSQQSTTNREQPMSNNQDQLFEYFDPDFKSVFYRMKRNQFRFNSSFRSQFGFGENIYYGVGLSYFNYDMGRIEIQNEEYQYDKQMTLYELYRESGLIKENEADGGNVTQLKLSFIYDTKNHDSDPTRGTYFEATLTGAPDIIDGEGYSHVTFNAVWQHYVPIIKEDLTFAYRVVTQNLVA
;
A
#
# COMPACT_ATOMS: atom_id res chain seq x y z
N LYS A 1 -5.35 40.97 3.66
CA LYS A 1 -4.22 40.10 3.28
C LYS A 1 -3.08 40.44 4.23
N ILE A 2 -2.53 39.41 4.91
CA ILE A 2 -1.40 39.56 5.82
C ILE A 2 -0.22 38.87 5.15
N TYR A 3 0.92 39.52 5.15
CA TYR A 3 2.15 39.01 4.56
C TYR A 3 3.16 38.71 5.65
N ASN A 4 4.00 37.67 5.46
CA ASN A 4 5.13 37.38 6.33
C ASN A 4 6.31 38.33 6.03
N GLU A 5 7.40 38.24 6.81
CA GLU A 5 8.61 39.04 6.61
C GLU A 5 9.29 38.82 5.23
N LYS A 6 8.98 37.72 4.55
CA LYS A 6 9.46 37.40 3.20
C LYS A 6 8.52 37.91 2.09
N GLY A 7 7.43 38.63 2.44
CA GLY A 7 6.46 39.12 1.48
C GLY A 7 5.48 38.07 0.95
N GLU A 8 5.42 36.86 1.54
CA GLU A 8 4.50 35.81 1.15
C GLU A 8 3.16 35.97 1.86
N LEU A 9 2.07 35.72 1.14
CA LEU A 9 0.71 35.80 1.69
C LEU A 9 0.50 34.71 2.75
N ILE A 10 0.22 35.12 3.98
CA ILE A 10 -0.15 34.20 5.07
C ILE A 10 -1.57 33.66 4.81
N LYS A 11 -1.69 32.35 4.61
CA LYS A 11 -2.97 31.64 4.51
C LYS A 11 -3.55 31.42 5.90
N LYS A 12 -4.89 31.51 5.99
CA LYS A 12 -5.68 31.31 7.21
C LYS A 12 -6.88 30.44 6.91
N GLY A 13 -7.40 29.77 7.95
CA GLY A 13 -8.59 28.94 7.85
C GLY A 13 -8.47 27.84 6.81
N TRP A 14 -9.58 27.50 6.19
CA TRP A 14 -9.67 26.42 5.22
C TRP A 14 -9.26 26.88 3.83
N ASN A 15 -8.40 26.07 3.20
CA ASN A 15 -7.91 26.24 1.84
C ASN A 15 -8.06 24.92 1.09
N PHE A 16 -8.46 24.99 -0.18
CA PHE A 16 -8.78 23.84 -1.01
C PHE A 16 -7.97 23.88 -2.31
N GLY A 17 -7.39 22.75 -2.68
CA GLY A 17 -6.63 22.58 -3.92
C GLY A 17 -7.15 21.37 -4.71
N PRO A 18 -8.22 21.53 -5.52
CA PRO A 18 -8.69 20.45 -6.37
C PRO A 18 -7.74 20.25 -7.56
N LEU A 19 -7.45 18.98 -7.90
CA LEU A 19 -6.61 18.59 -8.99
C LEU A 19 -7.25 17.41 -9.74
N PRO A 20 -7.18 17.37 -11.08
CA PRO A 20 -7.55 16.18 -11.84
C PRO A 20 -6.52 15.08 -11.62
N VAL A 21 -6.99 13.83 -11.57
CA VAL A 21 -6.14 12.63 -11.60
C VAL A 21 -6.21 12.05 -13.00
N VAL A 22 -5.07 12.00 -13.68
CA VAL A 22 -4.95 11.45 -15.02
C VAL A 22 -3.70 10.60 -15.09
N GLY A 23 -3.82 9.37 -15.58
CA GLY A 23 -2.71 8.44 -15.68
C GLY A 23 -2.98 7.36 -16.71
N TYR A 24 -1.99 6.54 -16.97
CA TYR A 24 -2.12 5.36 -17.82
C TYR A 24 -1.28 4.21 -17.26
N ASN A 25 -1.88 3.04 -17.23
CA ASN A 25 -1.23 1.79 -16.88
C ASN A 25 -1.62 0.74 -17.93
N SER A 26 -0.65 -0.03 -18.45
CA SER A 26 -0.91 -1.03 -19.50
C SER A 26 -1.96 -2.07 -19.08
N ASP A 27 -1.99 -2.42 -17.80
CA ASP A 27 -2.84 -3.47 -17.25
C ASP A 27 -4.23 -2.96 -16.87
N LEU A 28 -4.30 -1.75 -16.30
CA LEU A 28 -5.54 -1.15 -15.79
C LEU A 28 -6.18 -0.19 -16.79
N GLY A 29 -5.42 0.25 -17.81
CA GLY A 29 -5.86 1.19 -18.82
C GLY A 29 -5.67 2.64 -18.39
N PHE A 30 -6.48 3.54 -18.95
CA PHE A 30 -6.46 4.96 -18.67
C PHE A 30 -7.12 5.25 -17.31
N GLN A 31 -6.41 5.99 -16.44
CA GLN A 31 -6.90 6.45 -15.14
C GLN A 31 -7.49 7.86 -15.29
N TYR A 32 -8.65 8.06 -14.71
CA TYR A 32 -9.32 9.36 -14.64
C TYR A 32 -9.99 9.53 -13.28
N GLY A 33 -10.00 10.77 -12.79
CA GLY A 33 -10.56 11.05 -11.49
C GLY A 33 -10.28 12.47 -11.02
N ALA A 34 -10.45 12.67 -9.72
CA ALA A 34 -10.16 13.92 -9.07
C ALA A 34 -9.59 13.67 -7.67
N CYS A 35 -8.70 14.55 -7.23
CA CYS A 35 -8.32 14.65 -5.84
C CYS A 35 -8.47 16.08 -5.34
N VAL A 36 -8.60 16.23 -4.04
CA VAL A 36 -8.64 17.53 -3.39
C VAL A 36 -7.74 17.51 -2.16
N ASP A 37 -6.77 18.42 -2.14
CA ASP A 37 -6.03 18.76 -0.94
C ASP A 37 -6.77 19.83 -0.14
N ILE A 38 -6.97 19.57 1.14
CA ILE A 38 -7.68 20.45 2.07
C ILE A 38 -6.72 20.79 3.20
N PHE A 39 -6.48 22.05 3.42
CA PHE A 39 -5.61 22.55 4.49
C PHE A 39 -6.39 23.47 5.42
N ASN A 40 -6.12 23.36 6.71
CA ASN A 40 -6.53 24.35 7.68
C ASN A 40 -5.29 24.95 8.33
N TYR A 41 -5.15 26.27 8.26
CA TYR A 41 -4.03 27.01 8.84
C TYR A 41 -4.40 27.76 10.12
N GLY A 42 -5.59 27.45 10.70
CA GLY A 42 -6.08 28.14 11.89
C GLY A 42 -6.14 29.65 11.72
N ASP A 43 -5.60 30.38 12.68
CA ASP A 43 -5.47 31.83 12.64
C ASP A 43 -4.31 32.34 11.75
N GLY A 44 -3.49 31.43 11.22
CA GLY A 44 -2.32 31.72 10.38
C GLY A 44 -1.04 32.02 11.15
N SER A 45 -1.06 32.00 12.47
CA SER A 45 0.12 32.28 13.31
C SER A 45 1.25 31.27 13.10
N ARG A 46 0.91 30.04 12.72
CA ARG A 46 1.86 28.95 12.46
C ARG A 46 2.23 28.78 10.99
N TYR A 47 1.67 29.60 10.10
CA TYR A 47 1.96 29.48 8.67
C TYR A 47 3.48 29.55 8.39
N PRO A 48 4.04 28.67 7.52
CA PRO A 48 3.39 27.75 6.58
C PRO A 48 2.94 26.39 7.17
N LYS A 49 3.11 26.14 8.47
CA LYS A 49 2.62 24.92 9.09
C LYS A 49 1.07 24.95 9.15
N PHE A 50 0.45 23.82 8.81
CA PHE A 50 -1.00 23.64 8.90
C PHE A 50 -1.39 23.04 10.26
N ASP A 51 -2.64 23.23 10.67
CA ASP A 51 -3.22 22.51 11.79
C ASP A 51 -3.83 21.19 11.30
N TYR A 52 -4.50 21.20 10.14
CA TYR A 52 -5.06 20.01 9.51
C TYR A 52 -4.70 19.98 8.02
N LYS A 53 -4.30 18.82 7.56
CA LYS A 53 -4.17 18.50 6.14
C LYS A 53 -4.99 17.26 5.85
N MET A 54 -5.83 17.30 4.82
CA MET A 54 -6.55 16.14 4.31
C MET A 54 -6.38 16.07 2.81
N ASN A 55 -6.36 14.85 2.29
CA ASN A 55 -6.40 14.55 0.86
C ASN A 55 -7.51 13.54 0.63
N LEU A 56 -8.37 13.82 -0.33
CA LEU A 56 -9.40 12.91 -0.82
C LEU A 56 -9.14 12.65 -2.29
N GLU A 57 -9.04 11.39 -2.67
CA GLU A 57 -8.89 10.95 -4.05
C GLU A 57 -9.99 9.97 -4.42
N VAL A 58 -10.57 10.19 -5.60
CA VAL A 58 -11.50 9.28 -6.27
C VAL A 58 -11.05 9.15 -7.70
N SER A 59 -10.63 7.96 -8.11
CA SER A 59 -10.22 7.69 -9.48
C SER A 59 -10.64 6.29 -9.94
N ALA A 60 -10.86 6.15 -11.23
CA ALA A 60 -11.22 4.89 -11.87
C ALA A 60 -10.34 4.64 -13.10
N TYR A 61 -10.25 3.38 -13.47
CA TYR A 61 -9.52 2.93 -14.64
C TYR A 61 -10.47 2.36 -15.69
N THR A 62 -10.15 2.55 -16.97
CA THR A 62 -11.01 2.10 -18.08
C THR A 62 -11.25 0.59 -18.11
N LYS A 63 -10.37 -0.21 -17.50
CA LYS A 63 -10.54 -1.66 -17.37
C LYS A 63 -11.27 -2.09 -16.07
N GLY A 64 -11.93 -1.13 -15.39
CA GLY A 64 -12.89 -1.38 -14.31
C GLY A 64 -12.32 -1.39 -12.91
N SER A 65 -11.06 -1.01 -12.70
CA SER A 65 -10.47 -0.84 -11.38
C SER A 65 -10.82 0.53 -10.78
N LEU A 66 -10.93 0.61 -9.46
CA LEU A 66 -11.31 1.80 -8.70
C LEU A 66 -10.25 2.09 -7.62
N ASN A 67 -9.97 3.35 -7.39
CA ASN A 67 -9.14 3.84 -6.30
C ASN A 67 -9.87 4.94 -5.54
N LEU A 68 -10.15 4.67 -4.26
CA LEU A 68 -10.70 5.63 -3.32
C LEU A 68 -9.69 5.78 -2.18
N ARG A 69 -9.29 7.00 -1.85
CA ARG A 69 -8.34 7.24 -0.77
C ARG A 69 -8.71 8.48 0.04
N PHE A 70 -8.59 8.34 1.33
CA PHE A 70 -8.58 9.43 2.30
C PHE A 70 -7.24 9.42 3.05
N TYR A 71 -6.59 10.55 3.12
CA TYR A 71 -5.44 10.78 3.98
C TYR A 71 -5.69 11.99 4.85
N GLY A 72 -5.40 11.88 6.14
CA GLY A 72 -5.53 12.95 7.11
C GLY A 72 -4.29 13.08 7.98
N ASP A 73 -3.87 14.31 8.23
CA ASP A 73 -2.77 14.68 9.11
C ASP A 73 -3.23 15.84 9.99
N PHE A 74 -3.41 15.56 11.26
CA PHE A 74 -4.05 16.45 12.22
C PHE A 74 -3.08 16.79 13.33
N TYR A 75 -2.64 18.04 13.35
CA TYR A 75 -1.82 18.60 14.40
C TYR A 75 -2.66 19.13 15.55
N ASN A 76 -2.19 18.92 16.78
CA ASN A 76 -2.79 19.50 17.98
C ASN A 76 -4.28 19.21 18.19
N LEU A 77 -4.76 18.03 17.75
CA LEU A 77 -6.07 17.53 18.22
C LEU A 77 -6.13 17.48 19.76
N LEU A 78 -5.03 17.07 20.36
CA LEU A 78 -4.71 17.25 21.78
C LEU A 78 -3.39 18.02 21.87
N PRO A 79 -3.10 18.73 22.96
CA PRO A 79 -1.84 19.46 23.12
C PRO A 79 -0.63 18.58 22.82
N ASN A 80 0.29 19.07 21.99
CA ASN A 80 1.54 18.38 21.60
C ASN A 80 1.32 17.00 20.98
N SER A 81 0.21 16.80 20.27
CA SER A 81 -0.11 15.53 19.61
C SER A 81 -0.27 15.70 18.10
N ARG A 82 -0.19 14.58 17.40
CA ARG A 82 -0.45 14.49 15.95
C ARG A 82 -1.12 13.16 15.63
N LEU A 83 -2.19 13.20 14.87
CA LEU A 83 -2.90 12.03 14.38
C LEU A 83 -2.77 11.92 12.88
N PHE A 84 -2.34 10.76 12.41
CA PHE A 84 -2.38 10.39 11.00
C PHE A 84 -3.49 9.36 10.78
N VAL A 85 -4.20 9.51 9.68
CA VAL A 85 -5.19 8.54 9.20
C VAL A 85 -4.99 8.35 7.71
N ASP A 86 -4.91 7.11 7.25
CA ASP A 86 -4.89 6.72 5.83
C ASP A 86 -5.91 5.60 5.64
N ALA A 87 -6.97 5.87 4.90
CA ALA A 87 -7.99 4.89 4.56
C ALA A 87 -8.10 4.80 3.04
N GLY A 88 -8.18 3.58 2.49
CA GLY A 88 -8.27 3.39 1.06
C GLY A 88 -9.03 2.13 0.70
N TYR A 89 -9.78 2.21 -0.40
CA TYR A 89 -10.39 1.08 -1.05
C TYR A 89 -9.88 1.01 -2.48
N PHE A 90 -9.23 -0.09 -2.81
CA PHE A 90 -8.61 -0.33 -4.09
C PHE A 90 -9.20 -1.59 -4.68
N THR A 91 -9.68 -1.52 -5.92
CA THR A 91 -10.03 -2.71 -6.69
C THR A 91 -9.03 -2.89 -7.80
N ASP A 92 -8.44 -4.06 -7.89
CA ASP A 92 -7.54 -4.42 -8.97
C ASP A 92 -8.01 -5.73 -9.58
N LYS A 93 -8.63 -5.62 -10.76
CA LYS A 93 -9.19 -6.77 -11.48
C LYS A 93 -8.12 -7.58 -12.22
N ARG A 94 -6.89 -7.06 -12.31
CA ARG A 94 -5.79 -7.64 -13.08
C ARG A 94 -4.46 -7.60 -12.31
N PHE A 95 -4.52 -7.83 -11.00
CA PHE A 95 -3.34 -7.86 -10.16
C PHE A 95 -2.38 -8.97 -10.60
N GLU A 96 -1.09 -8.65 -10.69
CA GLU A 96 -0.06 -9.59 -11.06
C GLU A 96 0.27 -10.56 -9.93
N PHE A 97 0.21 -11.86 -10.22
CA PHE A 97 0.57 -12.92 -9.31
C PHE A 97 1.57 -13.88 -9.97
N TYR A 98 2.82 -13.82 -9.56
CA TYR A 98 3.91 -14.68 -10.07
C TYR A 98 4.29 -15.79 -9.10
N GLY A 99 3.44 -16.11 -8.13
CA GLY A 99 3.71 -17.07 -7.06
C GLY A 99 4.42 -16.42 -5.87
N PHE A 100 4.75 -17.23 -4.86
CA PHE A 100 5.30 -16.73 -3.59
C PHE A 100 6.76 -16.26 -3.68
N ASN A 101 7.50 -16.70 -4.68
CA ASN A 101 8.91 -16.32 -4.86
C ASN A 101 9.09 -15.03 -5.70
N GLY A 102 8.01 -14.42 -6.16
CA GLY A 102 8.04 -13.18 -6.93
C GLY A 102 8.99 -13.25 -8.14
N TYR A 103 9.93 -12.32 -8.22
CA TYR A 103 10.88 -12.25 -9.35
C TYR A 103 11.85 -13.42 -9.47
N ALA A 104 12.03 -14.23 -8.42
CA ALA A 104 12.81 -15.46 -8.45
C ALA A 104 11.99 -16.67 -8.90
N SER A 105 10.69 -16.49 -9.16
CA SER A 105 9.83 -17.52 -9.69
C SER A 105 10.25 -17.82 -11.12
N PRO A 106 10.73 -19.04 -11.44
CA PRO A 106 11.00 -19.40 -12.82
C PRO A 106 9.70 -19.34 -13.62
N LEU A 107 9.79 -19.04 -14.91
CA LEU A 107 8.69 -19.25 -15.83
C LEU A 107 8.35 -20.75 -15.75
N TYR A 108 7.26 -21.07 -15.09
CA TYR A 108 6.82 -22.46 -14.93
C TYR A 108 6.12 -22.93 -16.20
N ASP A 109 6.88 -23.17 -17.26
CA ASP A 109 6.33 -23.82 -18.45
C ASP A 109 5.66 -25.16 -18.07
N ASP A 110 6.23 -25.90 -17.10
CA ASP A 110 5.71 -27.16 -16.62
C ASP A 110 4.39 -27.00 -15.82
N ILE A 111 4.24 -25.98 -14.98
CA ILE A 111 3.00 -25.72 -14.23
C ILE A 111 1.88 -25.28 -15.18
N TYR A 112 2.22 -24.55 -16.19
CA TYR A 112 1.31 -24.15 -17.24
C TYR A 112 0.75 -25.37 -18.00
N VAL A 113 1.60 -26.38 -18.28
CA VAL A 113 1.18 -27.66 -18.84
C VAL A 113 0.25 -28.43 -17.90
N LEU A 114 0.52 -28.42 -16.59
CA LEU A 114 -0.30 -29.08 -15.59
C LEU A 114 -1.71 -28.46 -15.50
N SER A 115 -1.85 -27.16 -15.71
CA SER A 115 -3.16 -26.47 -15.73
C SER A 115 -4.08 -27.00 -16.82
N GLN A 116 -3.52 -27.41 -17.93
CA GLN A 116 -4.25 -27.95 -19.07
C GLN A 116 -4.67 -29.41 -18.84
N GLN A 117 -3.92 -30.18 -18.07
CA GLN A 117 -4.22 -31.59 -17.80
C GLN A 117 -5.39 -31.75 -16.81
N SER A 118 -5.63 -30.77 -15.96
CA SER A 118 -6.74 -30.79 -14.99
C SER A 118 -8.10 -30.69 -15.67
N THR A 119 -8.17 -30.08 -16.84
CA THR A 119 -9.43 -29.81 -17.55
C THR A 119 -9.78 -30.79 -18.68
N THR A 120 -8.83 -31.56 -19.17
CA THR A 120 -9.04 -32.60 -20.17
C THR A 120 -8.81 -33.97 -19.58
N ASN A 121 -9.81 -34.87 -19.71
CA ASN A 121 -9.77 -36.25 -19.26
C ASN A 121 -8.39 -36.92 -19.46
N ARG A 122 -7.93 -37.59 -18.43
CA ARG A 122 -6.62 -38.18 -18.13
C ARG A 122 -6.05 -39.20 -19.16
N GLU A 123 -6.46 -39.20 -20.42
CA GLU A 123 -6.14 -40.29 -21.35
C GLU A 123 -5.21 -39.93 -22.53
N GLN A 124 -4.59 -38.76 -22.58
CA GLN A 124 -3.63 -38.50 -23.65
C GLN A 124 -2.18 -38.44 -23.14
N PRO A 125 -1.25 -39.24 -23.78
CA PRO A 125 0.15 -39.24 -23.38
C PRO A 125 0.81 -37.86 -23.71
N MET A 126 1.64 -37.39 -22.77
CA MET A 126 2.46 -36.18 -22.94
C MET A 126 3.27 -36.27 -24.23
N SER A 127 3.02 -35.36 -25.16
CA SER A 127 3.90 -35.12 -26.29
C SER A 127 5.13 -34.33 -25.84
N ASN A 128 6.32 -34.84 -26.10
CA ASN A 128 7.59 -34.19 -25.77
C ASN A 128 7.97 -33.00 -26.66
N ASN A 129 7.05 -32.50 -27.44
CA ASN A 129 7.27 -31.34 -28.33
C ASN A 129 6.73 -30.05 -27.72
N GLN A 130 7.62 -29.28 -27.10
CA GLN A 130 7.31 -27.96 -26.55
C GLN A 130 6.64 -27.02 -27.55
N ASP A 131 7.00 -27.09 -28.82
CA ASP A 131 6.42 -26.23 -29.88
C ASP A 131 4.94 -26.52 -30.18
N GLN A 132 4.48 -27.76 -29.98
CA GLN A 132 3.06 -28.11 -30.19
C GLN A 132 2.15 -27.70 -29.03
N LEU A 133 2.70 -27.50 -27.84
CA LEU A 133 1.97 -27.03 -26.67
C LEU A 133 1.53 -25.57 -26.80
N PHE A 134 2.35 -24.75 -27.48
CA PHE A 134 2.03 -23.33 -27.71
C PHE A 134 0.97 -23.11 -28.79
N GLU A 135 0.70 -24.07 -29.66
CA GLU A 135 -0.28 -23.96 -30.73
C GLU A 135 -1.75 -24.05 -30.24
N TYR A 136 -1.96 -24.58 -29.02
CA TYR A 136 -3.29 -24.70 -28.39
C TYR A 136 -3.65 -23.53 -27.49
N PHE A 137 -2.76 -22.56 -27.32
CA PHE A 137 -2.99 -21.44 -26.42
C PHE A 137 -3.54 -20.25 -27.15
N ASP A 138 -4.71 -19.83 -26.70
CA ASP A 138 -5.19 -18.48 -26.97
C ASP A 138 -4.13 -17.48 -26.43
N PRO A 139 -3.52 -16.64 -27.30
CA PRO A 139 -2.53 -15.64 -26.88
C PRO A 139 -3.07 -14.73 -25.78
N ASP A 140 -4.40 -14.53 -25.73
CA ASP A 140 -5.05 -13.70 -24.74
C ASP A 140 -5.07 -14.38 -23.35
N PHE A 141 -5.18 -15.71 -23.29
CA PHE A 141 -5.08 -16.42 -22.01
C PHE A 141 -3.68 -16.32 -21.39
N LYS A 142 -2.62 -16.37 -22.17
CA LYS A 142 -1.26 -16.16 -21.68
C LYS A 142 -1.15 -14.82 -20.94
N SER A 143 -1.87 -13.81 -21.38
CA SER A 143 -1.91 -12.49 -20.76
C SER A 143 -2.60 -12.47 -19.41
N VAL A 144 -3.46 -13.45 -19.11
CA VAL A 144 -4.24 -13.53 -17.85
C VAL A 144 -3.76 -14.63 -16.91
N PHE A 145 -2.93 -15.55 -17.37
CA PHE A 145 -2.42 -16.66 -16.56
C PHE A 145 -1.78 -16.22 -15.24
N TYR A 146 -0.98 -15.13 -15.29
CA TYR A 146 -0.33 -14.54 -14.13
C TYR A 146 -1.17 -13.42 -13.48
N ARG A 147 -2.48 -13.43 -13.66
CA ARG A 147 -3.38 -12.40 -13.14
C ARG A 147 -4.41 -12.99 -12.19
N MET A 148 -4.77 -12.19 -11.20
CA MET A 148 -5.84 -12.47 -10.25
C MET A 148 -6.63 -11.20 -9.95
N LYS A 149 -7.83 -11.34 -9.40
CA LYS A 149 -8.57 -10.24 -8.80
C LYS A 149 -8.04 -10.00 -7.39
N ARG A 150 -7.81 -8.73 -7.03
CA ARG A 150 -7.50 -8.33 -5.66
C ARG A 150 -8.21 -7.03 -5.31
N ASN A 151 -9.19 -7.10 -4.44
CA ASN A 151 -9.77 -5.92 -3.82
C ASN A 151 -9.16 -5.76 -2.43
N GLN A 152 -8.89 -4.53 -2.05
CA GLN A 152 -8.26 -4.23 -0.78
C GLN A 152 -8.95 -3.03 -0.13
N PHE A 153 -9.45 -3.21 1.08
CA PHE A 153 -9.72 -2.12 1.99
C PHE A 153 -8.54 -1.99 2.97
N ARG A 154 -8.06 -0.79 3.15
CA ARG A 154 -6.95 -0.46 4.04
C ARG A 154 -7.34 0.69 4.93
N PHE A 155 -7.13 0.52 6.23
CA PHE A 155 -7.22 1.58 7.22
C PHE A 155 -5.95 1.58 8.07
N ASN A 156 -5.29 2.73 8.18
CA ASN A 156 -4.15 2.92 9.07
C ASN A 156 -4.37 4.19 9.88
N SER A 157 -4.15 4.11 11.17
CA SER A 157 -4.10 5.27 12.04
C SER A 157 -2.87 5.22 12.91
N SER A 158 -2.31 6.38 13.19
CA SER A 158 -1.16 6.54 14.09
C SER A 158 -1.30 7.84 14.86
N PHE A 159 -1.45 7.73 16.14
CA PHE A 159 -1.45 8.86 17.07
C PHE A 159 -0.08 8.93 17.75
N ARG A 160 0.52 10.10 17.76
CA ARG A 160 1.73 10.38 18.53
C ARG A 160 1.52 11.55 19.46
N SER A 161 2.11 11.50 20.63
CA SER A 161 2.10 12.58 21.60
C SER A 161 3.44 12.67 22.32
N GLN A 162 3.77 13.86 22.77
CA GLN A 162 5.00 14.11 23.49
C GLN A 162 4.97 13.48 24.90
N PHE A 163 6.07 12.88 25.32
CA PHE A 163 6.22 12.49 26.71
C PHE A 163 6.42 13.73 27.59
N GLY A 164 5.82 13.73 28.77
CA GLY A 164 5.88 14.86 29.69
C GLY A 164 7.29 15.20 30.25
N PHE A 165 8.30 14.38 29.98
CA PHE A 165 9.66 14.54 30.49
C PHE A 165 10.74 14.71 29.40
N GLY A 166 10.38 15.15 28.20
CA GLY A 166 11.37 15.41 27.15
C GLY A 166 10.78 16.11 25.95
N GLU A 167 11.41 17.22 25.55
CA GLU A 167 10.90 18.05 24.44
C GLU A 167 10.92 17.35 23.07
N ASN A 168 11.79 16.35 22.88
CA ASN A 168 12.02 15.67 21.60
C ASN A 168 11.62 14.19 21.63
N ILE A 169 10.97 13.74 22.71
CA ILE A 169 10.58 12.34 22.90
C ILE A 169 9.08 12.22 22.80
N TYR A 170 8.65 11.28 21.95
CA TYR A 170 7.24 11.01 21.68
C TYR A 170 6.97 9.52 21.83
N TYR A 171 5.77 9.18 22.23
CA TYR A 171 5.20 7.84 22.09
C TYR A 171 4.20 7.84 20.94
N GLY A 172 4.04 6.70 20.32
CA GLY A 172 3.05 6.47 19.28
C GLY A 172 2.20 5.25 19.58
N VAL A 173 0.92 5.34 19.28
CA VAL A 173 0.01 4.20 19.24
C VAL A 173 -0.71 4.20 17.89
N GLY A 174 -0.93 3.02 17.32
CA GLY A 174 -1.58 2.93 16.02
C GLY A 174 -2.42 1.69 15.87
N LEU A 175 -3.37 1.79 14.95
CA LEU A 175 -4.23 0.70 14.52
C LEU A 175 -4.15 0.61 13.00
N SER A 176 -3.95 -0.60 12.49
CA SER A 176 -4.11 -0.89 11.07
C SER A 176 -5.10 -2.02 10.89
N TYR A 177 -5.93 -1.89 9.87
CA TYR A 177 -6.86 -2.92 9.44
C TYR A 177 -6.73 -3.09 7.93
N PHE A 178 -6.56 -4.31 7.51
CA PHE A 178 -6.52 -4.69 6.10
C PHE A 178 -7.58 -5.75 5.86
N ASN A 179 -8.37 -5.57 4.82
CA ASN A 179 -9.26 -6.58 4.28
C ASN A 179 -8.87 -6.81 2.83
N TYR A 180 -8.66 -8.06 2.48
CA TYR A 180 -8.38 -8.51 1.12
C TYR A 180 -9.51 -9.43 0.65
N ASP A 181 -10.02 -9.16 -0.55
CA ASP A 181 -10.89 -10.04 -1.32
C ASP A 181 -10.11 -10.43 -2.58
N MET A 182 -9.73 -11.70 -2.65
CA MET A 182 -8.89 -12.26 -3.71
C MET A 182 -9.69 -13.29 -4.49
N GLY A 183 -9.32 -13.52 -5.73
CA GLY A 183 -10.00 -14.52 -6.52
C GLY A 183 -9.58 -14.53 -7.98
N ARG A 184 -10.35 -15.29 -8.74
CA ARG A 184 -10.17 -15.38 -10.19
C ARG A 184 -10.34 -14.00 -10.85
N ILE A 185 -9.57 -13.75 -11.89
CA ILE A 185 -9.72 -12.57 -12.73
C ILE A 185 -11.12 -12.52 -13.37
N GLU A 186 -11.76 -11.35 -13.35
CA GLU A 186 -13.02 -11.10 -14.06
C GLU A 186 -12.70 -10.56 -15.46
N ILE A 187 -12.99 -11.37 -16.49
CA ILE A 187 -12.78 -10.98 -17.88
C ILE A 187 -14.14 -10.54 -18.45
N GLN A 188 -14.20 -9.29 -18.94
CA GLN A 188 -15.44 -8.70 -19.42
C GLN A 188 -15.87 -9.14 -20.84
N ASN A 189 -15.10 -9.96 -21.54
CA ASN A 189 -15.43 -10.41 -22.89
C ASN A 189 -16.11 -11.78 -22.85
N GLU A 190 -17.40 -11.82 -23.17
CA GLU A 190 -18.21 -13.04 -23.31
C GLU A 190 -17.74 -13.95 -24.49
N GLU A 191 -16.86 -13.46 -25.37
CA GLU A 191 -16.39 -14.16 -26.55
C GLU A 191 -15.32 -15.24 -26.27
N TYR A 192 -14.69 -15.20 -25.07
CA TYR A 192 -13.65 -16.14 -24.70
C TYR A 192 -14.12 -17.04 -23.54
N GLN A 193 -14.32 -18.32 -23.84
CA GLN A 193 -14.62 -19.35 -22.83
C GLN A 193 -13.37 -19.71 -22.02
N TYR A 194 -12.91 -18.81 -21.18
CA TYR A 194 -11.82 -19.07 -20.22
C TYR A 194 -12.24 -19.94 -19.02
N ASP A 195 -13.49 -20.36 -18.96
CA ASP A 195 -14.06 -21.15 -17.86
C ASP A 195 -13.38 -22.50 -17.65
N LYS A 196 -12.56 -22.94 -18.61
CA LYS A 196 -11.85 -24.22 -18.55
C LYS A 196 -10.35 -24.09 -18.25
N GLN A 197 -9.81 -22.88 -18.19
CA GLN A 197 -8.38 -22.66 -17.99
C GLN A 197 -8.14 -22.05 -16.63
N MET A 198 -7.17 -22.60 -15.89
CA MET A 198 -6.81 -22.13 -14.55
C MET A 198 -5.69 -21.12 -14.62
N THR A 199 -5.82 -20.03 -13.88
CA THR A 199 -4.73 -19.10 -13.63
C THR A 199 -3.71 -19.70 -12.67
N LEU A 200 -2.51 -19.12 -12.58
CA LEU A 200 -1.49 -19.57 -11.61
C LEU A 200 -2.01 -19.50 -10.17
N TYR A 201 -2.82 -18.51 -9.85
CA TYR A 201 -3.45 -18.39 -8.53
C TYR A 201 -4.38 -19.57 -8.21
N GLU A 202 -5.21 -19.96 -9.17
CA GLU A 202 -6.11 -21.12 -9.03
C GLU A 202 -5.34 -22.43 -8.91
N LEU A 203 -4.24 -22.60 -9.64
CA LEU A 203 -3.35 -23.77 -9.51
C LEU A 203 -2.74 -23.86 -8.12
N TYR A 204 -2.30 -22.74 -7.55
CA TYR A 204 -1.75 -22.71 -6.19
C TYR A 204 -2.82 -23.04 -5.15
N ARG A 205 -4.07 -22.62 -5.37
CA ARG A 205 -5.21 -22.97 -4.55
C ARG A 205 -5.51 -24.48 -4.62
N GLU A 206 -5.62 -25.06 -5.82
CA GLU A 206 -5.91 -26.48 -5.99
C GLU A 206 -4.79 -27.40 -5.54
N SER A 207 -3.55 -26.98 -5.70
CA SER A 207 -2.38 -27.73 -5.20
C SER A 207 -2.23 -27.66 -3.67
N GLY A 208 -3.02 -26.85 -2.97
CA GLY A 208 -2.91 -26.65 -1.52
C GLY A 208 -1.72 -25.78 -1.09
N LEU A 209 -1.01 -25.13 -2.04
CA LEU A 209 0.02 -24.15 -1.72
C LEU A 209 -0.57 -22.87 -1.12
N ILE A 210 -1.79 -22.52 -1.52
CA ILE A 210 -2.64 -21.55 -0.86
C ILE A 210 -3.69 -22.34 -0.09
N LYS A 211 -3.75 -22.15 1.21
CA LYS A 211 -4.73 -22.83 2.06
C LYS A 211 -6.15 -22.35 1.73
N GLU A 212 -7.13 -23.22 1.87
CA GLU A 212 -8.51 -22.92 1.51
C GLU A 212 -9.10 -21.74 2.29
N ASN A 213 -8.73 -21.59 3.57
CA ASN A 213 -9.12 -20.46 4.41
C ASN A 213 -8.44 -19.14 4.07
N GLU A 214 -7.41 -19.15 3.23
CA GLU A 214 -6.65 -17.98 2.78
C GLU A 214 -6.97 -17.61 1.32
N ALA A 215 -7.60 -18.53 0.59
CA ALA A 215 -7.76 -18.44 -0.86
C ALA A 215 -8.70 -17.32 -1.33
N ASP A 216 -9.64 -16.92 -0.52
CA ASP A 216 -10.53 -15.81 -0.86
C ASP A 216 -10.09 -14.47 -0.23
N GLY A 217 -8.91 -14.46 0.39
CA GLY A 217 -8.37 -13.32 1.12
C GLY A 217 -8.61 -13.43 2.61
N GLY A 218 -8.86 -12.32 3.29
CA GLY A 218 -9.08 -12.30 4.74
C GLY A 218 -8.86 -10.92 5.34
N ASN A 219 -8.86 -10.88 6.66
CA ASN A 219 -8.70 -9.66 7.44
C ASN A 219 -7.43 -9.74 8.30
N VAL A 220 -6.73 -8.63 8.43
CA VAL A 220 -5.60 -8.49 9.35
C VAL A 220 -5.73 -7.20 10.13
N THR A 221 -5.83 -7.31 11.45
CA THR A 221 -5.83 -6.19 12.37
C THR A 221 -4.48 -6.12 13.10
N GLN A 222 -3.85 -4.96 13.08
CA GLN A 222 -2.55 -4.74 13.70
C GLN A 222 -2.60 -3.60 14.69
N LEU A 223 -2.02 -3.81 15.86
CA LEU A 223 -1.76 -2.81 16.87
C LEU A 223 -0.29 -2.39 16.82
N LYS A 224 -0.02 -1.09 16.95
CA LYS A 224 1.32 -0.51 16.85
C LYS A 224 1.64 0.29 18.11
N LEU A 225 2.86 0.09 18.62
CA LEU A 225 3.45 0.90 19.67
C LEU A 225 4.77 1.45 19.17
N SER A 226 4.97 2.75 19.27
CA SER A 226 6.19 3.41 18.78
C SER A 226 6.82 4.26 19.88
N PHE A 227 8.16 4.24 19.89
CA PHE A 227 9.00 5.23 20.57
C PHE A 227 9.66 6.09 19.49
N ILE A 228 9.58 7.41 19.66
CA ILE A 228 10.08 8.36 18.68
C ILE A 228 10.97 9.40 19.35
N TYR A 229 12.14 9.62 18.79
CA TYR A 229 13.05 10.73 19.13
C TYR A 229 13.25 11.60 17.89
N ASP A 230 12.85 12.88 17.95
CA ASP A 230 12.84 13.78 16.80
C ASP A 230 13.41 15.15 17.15
N THR A 231 14.61 15.43 16.66
CA THR A 231 15.31 16.72 16.81
C THR A 231 15.48 17.44 15.48
N LYS A 232 14.77 17.01 14.44
CA LYS A 232 14.82 17.66 13.12
C LYS A 232 14.36 19.11 13.21
N ASN A 233 15.06 19.98 12.52
CA ASN A 233 14.67 21.39 12.45
C ASN A 233 13.43 21.64 11.60
N HIS A 234 13.14 20.78 10.60
CA HIS A 234 11.97 20.83 9.74
C HIS A 234 11.43 19.42 9.47
N ASP A 235 10.11 19.28 9.34
CA ASP A 235 9.46 17.99 9.08
C ASP A 235 9.67 17.52 7.63
N SER A 236 9.50 18.42 6.65
CA SER A 236 9.53 18.10 5.23
C SER A 236 10.87 18.27 4.55
N ASP A 237 11.71 19.19 5.05
CA ASP A 237 13.01 19.48 4.48
C ASP A 237 14.04 19.70 5.61
N PRO A 238 14.42 18.62 6.31
CA PRO A 238 15.36 18.70 7.40
C PRO A 238 16.78 18.89 6.90
N THR A 239 17.45 19.94 7.41
CA THR A 239 18.85 20.20 7.14
C THR A 239 19.78 19.83 8.29
N ARG A 240 19.23 19.59 9.48
CA ARG A 240 19.98 19.16 10.67
C ARG A 240 19.08 18.40 11.64
N GLY A 241 19.71 17.57 12.47
CA GLY A 241 19.04 16.85 13.55
C GLY A 241 18.94 15.35 13.29
N THR A 242 18.29 14.66 14.19
CA THR A 242 18.13 13.21 14.19
C THR A 242 16.65 12.85 14.30
N TYR A 243 16.25 11.85 13.57
CA TYR A 243 14.99 11.16 13.76
C TYR A 243 15.27 9.68 14.04
N PHE A 244 14.76 9.18 15.14
CA PHE A 244 14.76 7.76 15.45
C PHE A 244 13.35 7.33 15.80
N GLU A 245 12.89 6.23 15.23
CA GLU A 245 11.62 5.61 15.54
C GLU A 245 11.81 4.11 15.67
N ALA A 246 11.36 3.54 16.77
CA ALA A 246 11.26 2.11 16.97
C ALA A 246 9.79 1.74 17.16
N THR A 247 9.29 0.83 16.33
CA THR A 247 7.88 0.42 16.31
C THR A 247 7.76 -1.09 16.49
N LEU A 248 6.98 -1.50 17.45
CA LEU A 248 6.50 -2.86 17.63
C LEU A 248 5.07 -2.95 17.08
N THR A 249 4.86 -3.89 16.15
CA THR A 249 3.54 -4.14 15.57
C THR A 249 3.14 -5.57 15.86
N GLY A 250 1.97 -5.77 16.44
CA GLY A 250 1.38 -7.08 16.70
C GLY A 250 0.06 -7.25 15.97
N ALA A 251 -0.14 -8.41 15.37
CA ALA A 251 -1.42 -8.87 14.82
C ALA A 251 -1.88 -10.07 15.64
N PRO A 252 -2.71 -9.87 16.68
CA PRO A 252 -3.17 -10.96 17.52
C PRO A 252 -4.35 -11.70 16.86
N ASP A 253 -4.32 -13.04 16.85
CA ASP A 253 -5.41 -13.91 16.33
C ASP A 253 -6.75 -13.67 17.01
N ILE A 254 -6.72 -13.10 18.22
CA ILE A 254 -7.93 -12.86 19.04
C ILE A 254 -8.92 -11.91 18.36
N ILE A 255 -8.43 -11.05 17.45
CA ILE A 255 -9.26 -10.03 16.80
C ILE A 255 -9.89 -10.58 15.52
N ASP A 256 -9.12 -11.29 14.71
CA ASP A 256 -9.54 -11.70 13.36
C ASP A 256 -9.82 -13.21 13.26
N GLY A 257 -9.31 -14.03 14.20
CA GLY A 257 -9.63 -15.47 14.30
C GLY A 257 -9.11 -16.36 13.17
N GLU A 258 -8.20 -15.85 12.34
CA GLU A 258 -7.78 -16.50 11.09
C GLU A 258 -6.36 -17.08 11.10
N GLY A 259 -5.67 -17.08 12.25
CA GLY A 259 -4.36 -17.75 12.38
C GLY A 259 -3.17 -17.00 11.76
N TYR A 260 -3.28 -15.68 11.56
CA TYR A 260 -2.20 -14.84 11.02
C TYR A 260 -1.44 -14.06 12.08
N SER A 261 -1.36 -14.60 13.30
CA SER A 261 -0.65 -13.89 14.38
C SER A 261 0.82 -13.69 14.01
N HIS A 262 1.27 -12.48 14.18
CA HIS A 262 2.68 -12.16 14.03
C HIS A 262 3.05 -10.92 14.83
N VAL A 263 4.32 -10.83 15.17
CA VAL A 263 4.92 -9.66 15.79
C VAL A 263 6.10 -9.21 14.94
N THR A 264 6.09 -7.94 14.55
CA THR A 264 7.21 -7.33 13.82
C THR A 264 7.82 -6.19 14.61
N PHE A 265 9.13 -6.07 14.51
CA PHE A 265 9.90 -4.95 15.02
C PHE A 265 10.50 -4.16 13.86
N ASN A 266 10.23 -2.85 13.83
CA ASN A 266 10.79 -1.95 12.84
C ASN A 266 11.55 -0.84 13.56
N ALA A 267 12.75 -0.50 13.05
CA ALA A 267 13.45 0.70 13.52
C ALA A 267 13.96 1.50 12.33
N VAL A 268 13.82 2.82 12.45
CA VAL A 268 14.28 3.79 11.46
C VAL A 268 15.17 4.79 12.16
N TRP A 269 16.36 5.02 11.62
CA TRP A 269 17.25 6.07 12.04
C TRP A 269 17.60 6.97 10.87
N GLN A 270 17.39 8.26 11.02
CA GLN A 270 17.75 9.28 10.05
C GLN A 270 18.59 10.34 10.76
N HIS A 271 19.63 10.80 10.08
CA HIS A 271 20.46 11.87 10.60
C HIS A 271 20.85 12.83 9.49
N TYR A 272 20.82 14.10 9.81
CA TYR A 272 21.03 15.21 8.89
C TYR A 272 22.15 16.09 9.41
N VAL A 273 23.20 16.27 8.60
CA VAL A 273 24.37 17.07 8.92
C VAL A 273 24.56 18.15 7.87
N PRO A 274 24.44 19.43 8.22
CA PRO A 274 24.75 20.51 7.27
C PRO A 274 26.25 20.52 6.95
N ILE A 275 26.61 20.37 5.67
CA ILE A 275 27.98 20.49 5.20
C ILE A 275 28.26 21.94 4.82
N ILE A 276 27.35 22.56 4.06
CA ILE A 276 27.35 23.98 3.78
C ILE A 276 26.03 24.53 4.32
N LYS A 277 26.10 25.48 5.21
CA LYS A 277 24.94 26.04 5.90
C LYS A 277 23.84 26.42 4.89
N GLU A 278 22.68 25.76 5.02
CA GLU A 278 21.46 25.95 4.20
C GLU A 278 21.52 25.48 2.74
N ASP A 279 22.73 25.24 2.17
CA ASP A 279 22.88 24.90 0.75
C ASP A 279 23.16 23.43 0.50
N LEU A 280 23.87 22.73 1.40
CA LEU A 280 24.24 21.33 1.24
C LEU A 280 24.12 20.57 2.55
N THR A 281 23.26 19.57 2.57
CA THR A 281 23.03 18.68 3.71
C THR A 281 23.42 17.24 3.34
N PHE A 282 24.24 16.62 4.17
CA PHE A 282 24.43 15.17 4.12
C PHE A 282 23.34 14.49 4.95
N ALA A 283 22.57 13.59 4.31
CA ALA A 283 21.53 12.84 4.95
C ALA A 283 21.75 11.35 4.78
N TYR A 284 21.58 10.58 5.84
CA TYR A 284 21.57 9.12 5.76
C TYR A 284 20.40 8.53 6.54
N ARG A 285 19.95 7.37 6.09
CA ARG A 285 18.86 6.61 6.67
C ARG A 285 19.25 5.16 6.82
N VAL A 286 19.03 4.59 8.00
CA VAL A 286 19.15 3.17 8.29
C VAL A 286 17.77 2.66 8.68
N VAL A 287 17.36 1.53 8.10
CA VAL A 287 16.07 0.90 8.38
C VAL A 287 16.31 -0.57 8.65
N THR A 288 15.69 -1.10 9.68
CA THR A 288 15.61 -2.54 9.94
C THR A 288 14.15 -2.94 10.12
N GLN A 289 13.82 -4.10 9.59
CA GLN A 289 12.50 -4.71 9.76
C GLN A 289 12.70 -6.20 10.03
N ASN A 290 12.14 -6.68 11.11
CA ASN A 290 12.30 -8.05 11.56
C ASN A 290 10.95 -8.63 11.94
N LEU A 291 10.69 -9.86 11.49
CA LEU A 291 9.63 -10.69 12.06
C LEU A 291 10.18 -11.31 13.34
N VAL A 292 9.46 -11.12 14.45
CA VAL A 292 9.91 -11.56 15.78
C VAL A 292 9.20 -12.86 16.18
N ALA A 293 7.92 -12.98 15.84
CA ALA A 293 7.09 -14.14 16.12
C ALA A 293 5.91 -14.23 15.13
#